data_832e1683472c8245adfc6ef54801b29a
#
_entry.id   832e1683472c8245adfc6ef54801b29a
#
_cell.length_a   1.000
_cell.length_b   1.000
_cell.length_c   1.000
_cell.angle_alpha   90.00
_cell.angle_beta   90.00
_cell.angle_gamma   90.00
#
_symmetry.space_group_name_H-M   'P 1'
#
loop_
_entity.id
_entity.type
_entity.pdbx_description
1 polymer ?
#
loop_
_entity_poly.entity_id
_entity_poly.type
_entity_poly.pdbx_seq_one_letter_code
_entity_poly.pdbx_strand_id
1 'polypeptide(L)'
;RVLTEAPYLPRCSDDKTATRVRPREYAIRYPYMQVNRPGFVSWLIFDLDHTKAMIWEDAGLPAPNLIVRNRQSGHSHLYYAIPPVCTTEAARSKPIAYMKAVYEAFAARLAADTAFPRGPVATTPGHPWWLTHELHAHVYELGELADYVDLAVSSPWGKGPQFDEVSHSRHCILFEHLRHYAYSIVNRER
;
A
#
# COMPACT_ATOMS: atom_id res chain seq x y z
N ARG A 1 9.95 1.58 -11.13
CA ARG A 1 8.51 1.66 -10.84
C ARG A 1 8.14 2.97 -10.10
N VAL A 2 8.86 3.40 -9.05
CA VAL A 2 8.53 4.65 -8.33
C VAL A 2 8.37 5.83 -9.27
N LEU A 3 9.32 6.06 -10.18
CA LEU A 3 9.24 7.16 -11.15
C LEU A 3 8.15 6.96 -12.22
N THR A 4 7.88 5.74 -12.64
CA THR A 4 6.85 5.46 -13.67
C THR A 4 5.44 5.62 -13.12
N GLU A 5 5.22 5.30 -11.84
CA GLU A 5 3.93 5.45 -11.17
C GLU A 5 3.70 6.87 -10.63
N ALA A 6 4.76 7.64 -10.37
CA ALA A 6 4.65 9.04 -9.97
C ALA A 6 4.01 9.90 -11.07
N PRO A 7 3.32 11.00 -10.73
CA PRO A 7 2.84 11.97 -11.72
C PRO A 7 4.02 12.56 -12.49
N TYR A 8 3.75 13.14 -13.68
CA TYR A 8 4.78 13.86 -14.44
C TYR A 8 5.34 15.07 -13.65
N LEU A 9 4.46 15.76 -12.92
CA LEU A 9 4.78 16.90 -12.06
C LEU A 9 4.41 16.57 -10.60
N PRO A 10 5.18 15.72 -9.89
CA PRO A 10 4.88 15.39 -8.51
C PRO A 10 5.14 16.57 -7.57
N ARG A 11 4.44 16.59 -6.46
CA ARG A 11 4.81 17.41 -5.32
C ARG A 11 6.08 16.85 -4.69
N CYS A 12 6.99 17.72 -4.29
CA CYS A 12 8.22 17.35 -3.58
C CYS A 12 8.54 18.37 -2.50
N SER A 13 9.32 17.99 -1.50
CA SER A 13 9.64 18.86 -0.36
C SER A 13 10.98 18.48 0.26
N ASP A 14 11.62 19.45 0.88
CA ASP A 14 12.84 19.25 1.67
C ASP A 14 12.52 18.77 3.10
N ASP A 15 11.38 19.22 3.69
CA ASP A 15 11.09 19.08 5.12
C ASP A 15 9.64 18.73 5.48
N LYS A 16 8.79 18.40 4.52
CA LYS A 16 7.34 18.16 4.66
C LYS A 16 6.50 19.42 4.94
N THR A 17 7.08 20.59 5.23
CA THR A 17 6.33 21.80 5.62
C THR A 17 5.78 22.57 4.42
N ALA A 18 6.55 22.63 3.33
CA ALA A 18 6.17 23.32 2.11
C ALA A 18 6.45 22.45 0.88
N THR A 19 5.40 22.12 0.13
CA THR A 19 5.55 21.32 -1.09
C THR A 19 5.74 22.21 -2.31
N ARG A 20 6.63 21.78 -3.21
CA ARG A 20 6.86 22.35 -4.54
C ARG A 20 6.42 21.35 -5.59
N VAL A 21 6.14 21.83 -6.79
CA VAL A 21 5.87 20.98 -7.95
C VAL A 21 7.06 21.04 -8.90
N ARG A 22 7.61 19.92 -9.29
CA ARG A 22 8.76 19.80 -10.20
C ARG A 22 8.55 18.62 -11.16
N PRO A 23 9.17 18.64 -12.36
CA PRO A 23 9.26 17.44 -13.18
C PRO A 23 9.85 16.28 -12.36
N ARG A 24 9.35 15.07 -12.55
CA ARG A 24 9.69 13.90 -11.73
C ARG A 24 11.20 13.59 -11.72
N GLU A 25 11.92 13.91 -12.79
CA GLU A 25 13.37 13.74 -12.92
C GLU A 25 14.15 14.68 -11.96
N TYR A 26 13.53 15.78 -11.54
CA TYR A 26 14.05 16.69 -10.54
C TYR A 26 13.45 16.43 -9.17
N ALA A 27 12.18 16.06 -9.10
CA ALA A 27 11.49 15.80 -7.84
C ALA A 27 12.12 14.64 -7.05
N ILE A 28 12.68 13.64 -7.73
CA ILE A 28 13.38 12.50 -7.08
C ILE A 28 14.64 12.92 -6.30
N ARG A 29 15.15 14.13 -6.53
CA ARG A 29 16.30 14.70 -5.80
C ARG A 29 15.91 15.30 -4.47
N TYR A 30 14.60 15.39 -4.17
CA TYR A 30 14.10 15.85 -2.88
C TYR A 30 13.90 14.68 -1.92
N PRO A 31 14.12 14.87 -0.62
CA PRO A 31 13.95 13.81 0.37
C PRO A 31 12.51 13.30 0.47
N TYR A 32 11.54 14.12 0.07
CA TYR A 32 10.12 13.74 0.04
C TYR A 32 9.52 14.02 -1.32
N MET A 33 8.79 13.07 -1.88
CA MET A 33 8.05 13.26 -3.13
C MET A 33 6.73 12.50 -3.16
N GLN A 34 5.84 12.95 -4.04
CA GLN A 34 4.59 12.29 -4.34
C GLN A 34 4.86 11.09 -5.26
N VAL A 35 4.59 9.89 -4.78
CA VAL A 35 4.83 8.63 -5.52
C VAL A 35 3.57 8.06 -6.19
N ASN A 36 2.39 8.38 -5.65
CA ASN A 36 1.11 8.01 -6.25
C ASN A 36 0.56 9.14 -7.13
N ARG A 37 0.06 8.82 -8.32
CA ARG A 37 -0.60 9.80 -9.19
C ARG A 37 -1.91 10.26 -8.56
N PRO A 38 -2.31 11.55 -8.73
CA PRO A 38 -3.63 12.01 -8.33
C PRO A 38 -4.72 11.10 -8.92
N GLY A 39 -5.64 10.67 -8.07
CA GLY A 39 -6.73 9.77 -8.47
C GLY A 39 -6.35 8.29 -8.64
N PHE A 40 -5.10 7.90 -8.33
CA PHE A 40 -4.65 6.52 -8.38
C PHE A 40 -3.76 6.18 -7.19
N VAL A 41 -3.88 4.96 -6.69
CA VAL A 41 -2.99 4.37 -5.68
C VAL A 41 -2.31 3.16 -6.29
N SER A 42 -1.00 3.24 -6.50
CA SER A 42 -0.12 2.18 -7.01
C SER A 42 0.84 1.66 -5.94
N TRP A 43 0.93 2.39 -4.82
CA TRP A 43 1.75 2.07 -3.67
C TRP A 43 0.95 2.24 -2.39
N LEU A 44 0.84 1.18 -1.60
CA LEU A 44 0.44 1.29 -0.20
C LEU A 44 1.69 1.61 0.61
N ILE A 45 1.65 2.72 1.36
CA ILE A 45 2.80 3.22 2.11
C ILE A 45 2.41 3.30 3.57
N PHE A 46 3.22 2.67 4.44
CA PHE A 46 3.01 2.64 5.87
C PHE A 46 4.14 3.40 6.56
N ASP A 47 3.79 4.42 7.33
CA ASP A 47 4.73 5.21 8.12
C ASP A 47 4.90 4.57 9.49
N LEU A 48 6.12 4.13 9.78
CA LEU A 48 6.49 3.50 11.04
C LEU A 48 7.28 4.50 11.89
N ASP A 49 6.62 5.06 12.90
CA ASP A 49 7.22 5.97 13.88
C ASP A 49 8.01 5.23 14.98
N HIS A 50 8.45 4.02 14.68
CA HIS A 50 9.29 3.20 15.55
C HIS A 50 10.47 2.58 14.78
N THR A 51 11.45 2.07 15.51
CA THR A 51 12.72 1.59 14.92
C THR A 51 12.69 0.17 14.34
N LYS A 52 11.57 -0.55 14.52
CA LYS A 52 11.40 -1.94 14.07
C LYS A 52 11.02 -2.01 12.59
N ALA A 53 11.96 -1.75 11.69
CA ALA A 53 11.70 -1.77 10.24
C ALA A 53 11.33 -3.16 9.69
N MET A 54 11.62 -4.24 10.43
CA MET A 54 11.30 -5.64 10.05
C MET A 54 10.05 -6.15 10.77
N ILE A 55 9.23 -5.28 11.36
CA ILE A 55 8.00 -5.66 12.09
C ILE A 55 7.02 -6.46 11.23
N TRP A 56 7.08 -6.33 9.92
CA TRP A 56 6.25 -7.08 8.99
C TRP A 56 6.47 -8.60 9.09
N GLU A 57 7.71 -9.07 9.40
CA GLU A 57 8.00 -10.49 9.67
C GLU A 57 7.29 -10.96 10.95
N ASP A 58 7.46 -10.20 12.05
CA ASP A 58 6.84 -10.51 13.34
C ASP A 58 5.30 -10.49 13.25
N ALA A 59 4.76 -9.60 12.40
CA ALA A 59 3.33 -9.47 12.15
C ALA A 59 2.77 -10.55 11.20
N GLY A 60 3.62 -11.42 10.62
CA GLY A 60 3.20 -12.44 9.66
C GLY A 60 2.67 -11.85 8.37
N LEU A 61 3.16 -10.67 7.97
CA LEU A 61 2.81 -10.00 6.72
C LEU A 61 3.83 -10.33 5.61
N PRO A 62 3.46 -10.22 4.34
CA PRO A 62 4.41 -10.41 3.25
C PRO A 62 5.47 -9.32 3.26
N ALA A 63 6.63 -9.59 2.66
CA ALA A 63 7.71 -8.62 2.58
C ALA A 63 7.27 -7.37 1.80
N PRO A 64 7.59 -6.14 2.26
CA PRO A 64 7.39 -4.95 1.45
C PRO A 64 8.33 -4.94 0.26
N ASN A 65 7.97 -4.26 -0.81
CA ASN A 65 8.87 -4.07 -1.96
C ASN A 65 10.08 -3.21 -1.58
N LEU A 66 9.83 -2.12 -0.83
CA LEU A 66 10.87 -1.19 -0.40
C LEU A 66 10.71 -0.87 1.08
N ILE A 67 11.85 -0.73 1.75
CA ILE A 67 11.96 -0.14 3.09
C ILE A 67 12.80 1.12 2.95
N VAL A 68 12.23 2.28 3.27
CA VAL A 68 12.91 3.57 3.23
C VAL A 68 13.07 4.07 4.67
N ARG A 69 14.26 3.96 5.21
CA ARG A 69 14.56 4.19 6.63
C ARG A 69 15.32 5.51 6.84
N ASN A 70 14.91 6.27 7.84
CA ASN A 70 15.68 7.41 8.33
C ASN A 70 16.92 6.91 9.10
N ARG A 71 18.11 7.36 8.68
CA ARG A 71 19.39 6.94 9.27
C ARG A 71 19.56 7.41 10.73
N GLN A 72 18.92 8.51 11.11
CA GLN A 72 19.06 9.11 12.44
C GLN A 72 18.00 8.59 13.41
N SER A 73 16.71 8.67 13.06
CA SER A 73 15.61 8.27 13.95
C SER A 73 15.34 6.75 13.92
N GLY A 74 15.73 6.08 12.84
CA GLY A 74 15.40 4.67 12.62
C GLY A 74 13.96 4.45 12.15
N HIS A 75 13.11 5.48 12.09
CA HIS A 75 11.75 5.41 11.53
C HIS A 75 11.80 5.05 10.05
N SER A 76 10.76 4.44 9.54
CA SER A 76 10.76 3.94 8.16
C SER A 76 9.40 4.00 7.49
N HIS A 77 9.42 4.13 6.17
CA HIS A 77 8.25 3.87 5.34
C HIS A 77 8.40 2.50 4.68
N LEU A 78 7.36 1.67 4.78
CA LEU A 78 7.23 0.42 4.04
C LEU A 78 6.36 0.65 2.81
N TYR A 79 6.80 0.17 1.66
CA TYR A 79 6.13 0.35 0.37
C TYR A 79 5.70 -1.01 -0.19
N TYR A 80 4.40 -1.18 -0.42
CA TYR A 80 3.85 -2.33 -1.12
C TYR A 80 3.31 -1.89 -2.49
N ALA A 81 3.85 -2.46 -3.55
CA ALA A 81 3.40 -2.20 -4.91
C ALA A 81 2.11 -2.97 -5.21
N ILE A 82 1.10 -2.26 -5.70
CA ILE A 82 -0.18 -2.86 -6.13
C ILE A 82 -0.50 -2.44 -7.57
N PRO A 83 -1.40 -3.14 -8.28
CA PRO A 83 -2.02 -2.61 -9.49
C PRO A 83 -2.72 -1.28 -9.17
N PRO A 84 -2.68 -0.29 -10.08
CA PRO A 84 -3.26 1.02 -9.81
C PRO A 84 -4.75 0.95 -9.49
N VAL A 85 -5.15 1.35 -8.29
CA VAL A 85 -6.54 1.50 -7.88
C VAL A 85 -6.99 2.92 -8.17
N CYS A 86 -8.01 3.08 -9.02
CA CYS A 86 -8.61 4.39 -9.30
C CYS A 86 -9.40 4.88 -8.09
N THR A 87 -9.14 6.13 -7.66
CA THR A 87 -9.77 6.77 -6.50
C THR A 87 -10.44 8.09 -6.86
N THR A 88 -10.70 8.34 -8.16
CA THR A 88 -11.46 9.53 -8.61
C THR A 88 -12.94 9.44 -8.21
N GLU A 89 -13.65 10.54 -8.27
CA GLU A 89 -15.08 10.58 -7.95
C GLU A 89 -15.93 9.64 -8.84
N ALA A 90 -15.50 9.41 -10.08
CA ALA A 90 -16.15 8.49 -11.00
C ALA A 90 -15.76 7.01 -10.79
N ALA A 91 -14.84 6.72 -9.85
CA ALA A 91 -14.38 5.37 -9.61
C ALA A 91 -15.44 4.52 -8.88
N ARG A 92 -15.35 3.20 -9.08
CA ARG A 92 -16.20 2.27 -8.34
C ARG A 92 -15.82 2.25 -6.86
N SER A 93 -16.82 2.38 -5.97
CA SER A 93 -16.60 2.42 -4.52
C SER A 93 -16.05 1.13 -3.93
N LYS A 94 -16.44 -0.04 -4.46
CA LYS A 94 -16.02 -1.36 -3.95
C LYS A 94 -14.49 -1.57 -3.96
N PRO A 95 -13.74 -1.36 -5.06
CA PRO A 95 -12.28 -1.48 -5.05
C PRO A 95 -11.61 -0.52 -4.08
N ILE A 96 -12.14 0.70 -3.95
CA ILE A 96 -11.61 1.70 -3.02
C ILE A 96 -11.82 1.25 -1.57
N ALA A 97 -13.02 0.78 -1.24
CA ALA A 97 -13.34 0.29 0.10
C ALA A 97 -12.48 -0.94 0.45
N TYR A 98 -12.30 -1.86 -0.50
CA TYR A 98 -11.46 -3.04 -0.32
C TYR A 98 -9.99 -2.68 -0.08
N MET A 99 -9.43 -1.80 -0.91
CA MET A 99 -8.05 -1.31 -0.72
C MET A 99 -7.89 -0.63 0.65
N LYS A 100 -8.86 0.19 1.07
CA LYS A 100 -8.82 0.85 2.38
C LYS A 100 -8.86 -0.16 3.52
N ALA A 101 -9.71 -1.19 3.44
CA ALA A 101 -9.79 -2.24 4.46
C ALA A 101 -8.46 -3.00 4.58
N VAL A 102 -7.84 -3.37 3.46
CA VAL A 102 -6.50 -3.99 3.45
C VAL A 102 -5.47 -3.06 4.08
N TYR A 103 -5.47 -1.78 3.67
CA TYR A 103 -4.54 -0.78 4.23
C TYR A 103 -4.69 -0.65 5.75
N GLU A 104 -5.92 -0.50 6.26
CA GLU A 104 -6.20 -0.36 7.69
C GLU A 104 -5.77 -1.59 8.48
N ALA A 105 -6.03 -2.80 7.95
CA ALA A 105 -5.63 -4.05 8.58
C ALA A 105 -4.10 -4.19 8.67
N PHE A 106 -3.37 -3.82 7.61
CA PHE A 106 -1.90 -3.80 7.61
C PHE A 106 -1.37 -2.74 8.57
N ALA A 107 -1.91 -1.52 8.54
CA ALA A 107 -1.50 -0.44 9.43
C ALA A 107 -1.63 -0.83 10.91
N ALA A 108 -2.72 -1.50 11.27
CA ALA A 108 -2.93 -2.01 12.62
C ALA A 108 -1.87 -3.05 13.03
N ARG A 109 -1.55 -4.01 12.14
CA ARG A 109 -0.52 -5.03 12.42
C ARG A 109 0.90 -4.48 12.47
N LEU A 110 1.18 -3.46 11.65
CA LEU A 110 2.48 -2.79 11.58
C LEU A 110 2.65 -1.73 12.68
N ALA A 111 1.63 -1.45 13.48
CA ALA A 111 1.58 -0.30 14.37
C ALA A 111 1.99 1.01 13.65
N ALA A 112 1.56 1.14 12.38
CA ALA A 112 1.84 2.29 11.54
C ALA A 112 0.96 3.47 11.91
N ASP A 113 1.43 4.70 11.61
CA ASP A 113 0.61 5.90 11.79
C ASP A 113 -0.61 5.85 10.87
N THR A 114 -1.80 5.82 11.48
CA THR A 114 -3.09 5.82 10.75
C THR A 114 -3.44 7.17 10.17
N ALA A 115 -2.77 8.25 10.60
CA ALA A 115 -2.92 9.57 10.00
C ALA A 115 -2.23 9.69 8.62
N PHE A 116 -1.29 8.80 8.31
CA PHE A 116 -0.72 8.64 6.98
C PHE A 116 -1.67 7.75 6.14
N PRO A 117 -2.07 8.10 4.91
CA PRO A 117 -1.42 9.04 4.00
C PRO A 117 -2.22 10.36 3.79
N ARG A 118 -2.36 11.19 4.80
CA ARG A 118 -3.06 12.48 4.63
C ARG A 118 -2.26 13.51 3.84
N GLY A 119 -0.97 13.27 3.64
CA GLY A 119 -0.09 14.14 2.85
C GLY A 119 0.20 13.57 1.45
N PRO A 120 0.43 14.44 0.46
CA PRO A 120 0.75 14.00 -0.90
C PRO A 120 2.17 13.42 -1.03
N VAL A 121 3.05 13.60 -0.05
CA VAL A 121 4.47 13.25 -0.15
C VAL A 121 4.88 12.18 0.86
N ALA A 122 5.75 11.27 0.41
CA ALA A 122 6.38 10.25 1.22
C ALA A 122 7.91 10.35 1.10
N THR A 123 8.68 9.63 1.91
CA THR A 123 10.14 9.56 1.78
C THR A 123 10.51 9.08 0.39
N THR A 124 11.40 9.79 -0.30
CA THR A 124 11.79 9.44 -1.67
C THR A 124 12.73 8.23 -1.66
N PRO A 125 12.32 7.07 -2.22
CA PRO A 125 13.21 5.92 -2.32
C PRO A 125 14.47 6.24 -3.12
N GLY A 126 15.64 5.82 -2.62
CA GLY A 126 16.94 6.08 -3.25
C GLY A 126 17.54 7.47 -2.98
N HIS A 127 16.84 8.36 -2.27
CA HIS A 127 17.42 9.65 -1.88
C HIS A 127 18.57 9.43 -0.85
N PRO A 128 19.71 10.15 -0.94
CA PRO A 128 20.87 9.95 -0.09
C PRO A 128 20.64 10.09 1.42
N TRP A 129 19.63 10.86 1.83
CA TRP A 129 19.28 11.02 3.25
C TRP A 129 18.71 9.75 3.87
N TRP A 130 18.15 8.87 3.05
CA TRP A 130 17.48 7.65 3.49
C TRP A 130 18.32 6.42 3.20
N LEU A 131 18.16 5.41 4.01
CA LEU A 131 18.62 4.07 3.72
C LEU A 131 17.46 3.34 3.02
N THR A 132 17.62 3.05 1.72
CA THR A 132 16.62 2.35 0.94
C THR A 132 17.06 0.92 0.72
N HIS A 133 16.20 -0.03 1.12
CA HIS A 133 16.33 -1.45 0.82
C HIS A 133 15.23 -1.84 -0.16
N GLU A 134 15.59 -2.35 -1.32
CA GLU A 134 14.71 -3.02 -2.25
C GLU A 134 14.76 -4.51 -1.98
N LEU A 135 13.63 -5.12 -1.59
CA LEU A 135 13.55 -6.53 -1.25
C LEU A 135 13.14 -7.36 -2.47
N HIS A 136 12.17 -6.88 -3.24
CA HIS A 136 11.70 -7.55 -4.46
C HIS A 136 10.87 -6.59 -5.34
N ALA A 137 10.61 -7.03 -6.60
CA ALA A 137 9.83 -6.28 -7.58
C ALA A 137 8.40 -6.82 -7.80
N HIS A 138 7.94 -7.77 -6.98
CA HIS A 138 6.59 -8.34 -7.09
C HIS A 138 5.51 -7.27 -6.89
N VAL A 139 4.42 -7.36 -7.67
CA VAL A 139 3.27 -6.47 -7.57
C VAL A 139 2.14 -7.27 -6.96
N TYR A 140 1.79 -6.95 -5.73
CA TYR A 140 0.77 -7.65 -4.97
C TYR A 140 -0.63 -7.33 -5.46
N GLU A 141 -1.41 -8.34 -5.81
CA GLU A 141 -2.86 -8.15 -5.92
C GLU A 141 -3.45 -7.84 -4.54
N LEU A 142 -4.51 -7.02 -4.48
CA LEU A 142 -5.16 -6.70 -3.20
C LEU A 142 -5.70 -7.96 -2.50
N GLY A 143 -6.15 -8.96 -3.26
CA GLY A 143 -6.59 -10.24 -2.73
C GLY A 143 -5.45 -11.01 -2.07
N GLU A 144 -4.27 -11.00 -2.70
CA GLU A 144 -3.06 -11.61 -2.14
C GLU A 144 -2.67 -10.98 -0.80
N LEU A 145 -2.71 -9.64 -0.69
CA LEU A 145 -2.47 -8.95 0.58
C LEU A 145 -3.55 -9.25 1.62
N ALA A 146 -4.80 -9.36 1.20
CA ALA A 146 -5.93 -9.65 2.09
C ALA A 146 -5.83 -11.03 2.74
N ASP A 147 -5.17 -12.00 2.09
CA ASP A 147 -4.98 -13.36 2.63
C ASP A 147 -4.12 -13.38 3.92
N TYR A 148 -3.35 -12.32 4.18
CA TYR A 148 -2.52 -12.19 5.38
C TYR A 148 -3.21 -11.52 6.56
N VAL A 149 -4.42 -10.96 6.38
CA VAL A 149 -5.12 -10.17 7.40
C VAL A 149 -6.59 -10.53 7.48
N ASP A 150 -7.17 -10.37 8.65
CA ASP A 150 -8.63 -10.49 8.83
C ASP A 150 -9.27 -9.11 8.63
N LEU A 151 -9.97 -8.94 7.51
CA LEU A 151 -10.64 -7.68 7.17
C LEU A 151 -11.91 -7.43 8.00
N ALA A 152 -12.47 -8.46 8.64
CA ALA A 152 -13.68 -8.31 9.46
C ALA A 152 -13.40 -7.61 10.79
N VAL A 153 -12.16 -7.68 11.28
CA VAL A 153 -11.75 -7.11 12.58
C VAL A 153 -11.41 -5.61 12.46
N SER A 154 -11.03 -5.13 11.28
CA SER A 154 -10.52 -3.77 11.06
C SER A 154 -11.55 -2.75 10.59
N SER A 155 -12.83 -3.11 10.48
CA SER A 155 -13.87 -2.16 10.08
C SER A 155 -14.35 -1.32 11.27
N PRO A 156 -14.01 0.00 11.34
CA PRO A 156 -14.60 0.90 12.35
C PRO A 156 -16.06 1.26 12.04
N TRP A 157 -16.58 0.85 10.89
CA TRP A 157 -17.99 1.01 10.53
C TRP A 157 -18.76 -0.13 11.15
N GLY A 158 -19.44 0.19 12.25
CA GLY A 158 -20.20 -0.71 13.10
C GLY A 158 -20.95 -1.80 12.33
N LYS A 159 -21.05 -2.96 12.98
CA LYS A 159 -21.71 -4.18 12.58
C LYS A 159 -22.77 -3.94 11.49
N GLY A 160 -22.37 -4.21 10.24
CA GLY A 160 -23.36 -4.46 9.20
C GLY A 160 -24.27 -5.61 9.64
N PRO A 161 -25.44 -5.80 9.04
CA PRO A 161 -26.37 -6.85 9.45
C PRO A 161 -25.62 -8.17 9.57
N GLN A 162 -25.76 -8.82 10.74
CA GLN A 162 -25.21 -10.14 11.00
C GLN A 162 -25.78 -11.12 9.98
N PHE A 163 -25.06 -11.35 8.91
CA PHE A 163 -25.26 -12.53 8.09
C PHE A 163 -24.57 -13.69 8.82
N ASP A 164 -25.29 -14.80 9.00
CA ASP A 164 -24.84 -16.01 9.68
C ASP A 164 -23.37 -16.32 9.36
N GLU A 165 -22.50 -16.24 10.36
CA GLU A 165 -21.05 -16.39 10.26
C GLU A 165 -20.60 -17.77 9.73
N VAL A 166 -21.50 -18.75 9.64
CA VAL A 166 -21.17 -20.12 9.25
C VAL A 166 -21.25 -20.36 7.73
N SER A 167 -22.03 -19.58 7.00
CA SER A 167 -22.24 -19.83 5.54
C SER A 167 -21.28 -19.04 4.64
N HIS A 168 -20.75 -17.89 5.11
CA HIS A 168 -19.99 -16.98 4.24
C HIS A 168 -18.53 -17.37 4.05
N SER A 169 -17.88 -17.98 5.05
CA SER A 169 -16.45 -18.29 4.94
C SER A 169 -16.14 -19.43 3.96
N ARG A 170 -16.94 -20.49 3.94
CA ARG A 170 -16.70 -21.66 3.07
C ARG A 170 -17.05 -21.43 1.61
N HIS A 171 -18.12 -20.68 1.33
CA HIS A 171 -18.54 -20.38 -0.04
C HIS A 171 -17.66 -19.31 -0.69
N CYS A 172 -17.22 -18.30 0.04
CA CYS A 172 -16.29 -17.27 -0.47
C CYS A 172 -14.93 -17.86 -0.78
N ILE A 173 -14.38 -18.69 0.11
CA ILE A 173 -13.09 -19.39 -0.10
C ILE A 173 -13.19 -20.33 -1.31
N LEU A 174 -14.25 -21.11 -1.42
CA LEU A 174 -14.45 -22.02 -2.55
C LEU A 174 -14.62 -21.25 -3.86
N PHE A 175 -15.36 -20.14 -3.87
CA PHE A 175 -15.54 -19.29 -5.04
C PHE A 175 -14.24 -18.62 -5.49
N GLU A 176 -13.42 -18.14 -4.56
CA GLU A 176 -12.12 -17.56 -4.87
C GLU A 176 -11.15 -18.64 -5.42
N HIS A 177 -11.10 -19.83 -4.81
CA HIS A 177 -10.30 -20.92 -5.34
C HIS A 177 -10.73 -21.36 -6.74
N LEU A 178 -12.03 -21.45 -7.00
CA LEU A 178 -12.57 -21.78 -8.31
C LEU A 178 -12.28 -20.69 -9.35
N ARG A 179 -12.35 -19.42 -8.94
CA ARG A 179 -12.03 -18.27 -9.80
C ARG A 179 -10.54 -18.29 -10.18
N HIS A 180 -9.63 -18.47 -9.22
CA HIS A 180 -8.20 -18.57 -9.49
C HIS A 180 -7.85 -19.76 -10.35
N TYR A 181 -8.48 -20.90 -10.11
CA TYR A 181 -8.31 -22.09 -10.93
C TYR A 181 -8.79 -21.87 -12.38
N ALA A 182 -9.96 -21.26 -12.57
CA ALA A 182 -10.49 -20.94 -13.89
C ALA A 182 -9.57 -19.97 -14.66
N TYR A 183 -9.07 -18.92 -14.00
CA TYR A 183 -8.13 -17.98 -14.62
C TYR A 183 -6.77 -18.62 -14.93
N SER A 184 -6.30 -19.57 -14.14
CA SER A 184 -5.06 -20.30 -14.42
C SER A 184 -5.16 -21.16 -15.67
N ILE A 185 -6.35 -21.71 -15.96
CA ILE A 185 -6.61 -22.49 -17.19
C ILE A 185 -6.70 -21.57 -18.41
N VAL A 186 -7.48 -20.49 -18.32
CA VAL A 186 -7.67 -19.54 -19.43
C VAL A 186 -6.35 -18.88 -19.86
N ASN A 187 -5.44 -18.61 -18.91
CA ASN A 187 -4.12 -18.04 -19.21
C ASN A 187 -3.11 -19.07 -19.77
N ARG A 188 -3.40 -20.36 -19.71
CA ARG A 188 -2.55 -21.42 -20.34
C ARG A 188 -2.92 -21.68 -21.80
N GLU A 189 -4.12 -21.29 -22.22
CA GLU A 189 -4.62 -21.54 -23.60
C GLU A 189 -4.52 -20.31 -24.51
N ARG A 190 -3.87 -19.24 -24.05
CA ARG A 190 -3.50 -18.05 -24.85
C ARG A 190 -1.99 -17.98 -25.06
#